data_9c376de72d883d097cb12ecec396e316
#
_entry.id   9c376de72d883d097cb12ecec396e316
#
_cell.length_a   1.000
_cell.length_b   1.000
_cell.length_c   1.000
_cell.angle_alpha   90.00
_cell.angle_beta   90.00
_cell.angle_gamma   90.00
#
_symmetry.space_group_name_H-M   'P 1'
#
loop_
_entity.id
_entity.type
_entity.pdbx_description
1 polymer ?
#
loop_
_entity_poly.entity_id
_entity_poly.type
_entity_poly.pdbx_seq_one_letter_code
_entity_poly.pdbx_strand_id
1 'polypeptide(L)'
;MKPRTWKWMPVVSLIAALAMPVCIAAQDSSSQGHKAKHHTYKLIDMGTFGGPNSFFFSSPVGDNINNRGTVVGAADTSLQDPYYPNCDTPDCLILGAFQWKNGILTNLGTLPHGYSSSAGWVNDAGTILGESETGDIDPISGLPVNLAVIWRHGQITSLGTLGGSFSFGNAMNNRGQVVGLALNTIPDPFSYFGLGTQTRAFLWERGVMRDLGTLGGPDSWAASINESGQIAGWSYVNSTSNPVTGVPTQHPFFWKNGTMYDLGTLGGTFGVVGTRNGGSGGGVNNRGQVVGTMNLAGDRTHHPFLWDRGVLTDLGTLGATNGEAYWINDAGEIVGRADPAGTTNHDAVLWKNGTVTDLGLAVGWPCSTALDINARGQVIIDTGICGVGGGPGLLWENGGPSVDLNALVEPGSNITVGDVNYINDRGEIAVTGTLPNGDRHAILLVPDGICDEDCDARIAASQSSATSAPNAATMIQDNETRVSPASRLRNRFAQRYHMPGQMAPNN
;
A
#
# COMPACT_ATOMS: atom_id res chain seq x y z
N MET A 1 38.46 -15.82 72.80
CA MET A 1 38.04 -16.94 71.94
C MET A 1 38.79 -16.86 70.64
N LYS A 2 39.65 -17.87 70.37
CA LYS A 2 40.59 -17.86 69.20
C LYS A 2 39.91 -18.30 67.92
N PRO A 3 40.24 -17.73 66.77
CA PRO A 3 39.77 -18.24 65.48
C PRO A 3 40.62 -19.43 65.00
N ARG A 4 39.95 -20.44 64.48
CA ARG A 4 40.56 -21.63 63.87
C ARG A 4 40.87 -21.33 62.38
N THR A 5 42.16 -21.44 62.01
CA THR A 5 42.67 -21.42 60.65
C THR A 5 42.55 -22.80 60.02
N TRP A 6 41.96 -22.93 58.86
CA TRP A 6 41.94 -24.16 58.08
C TRP A 6 42.93 -24.03 56.92
N LYS A 7 43.89 -24.97 56.88
CA LYS A 7 44.90 -25.08 55.87
C LYS A 7 44.35 -25.82 54.64
N TRP A 8 44.55 -25.23 53.42
CA TRP A 8 44.32 -25.88 52.18
C TRP A 8 45.52 -26.68 51.77
N MET A 9 45.37 -27.97 51.38
CA MET A 9 46.34 -28.78 50.67
C MET A 9 45.96 -28.80 49.17
N PRO A 10 46.94 -28.67 48.24
CA PRO A 10 46.64 -28.83 46.81
C PRO A 10 46.72 -30.32 46.43
N VAL A 11 45.66 -30.82 45.80
CA VAL A 11 45.64 -32.11 45.15
C VAL A 11 46.09 -31.91 43.70
N VAL A 12 47.23 -32.45 43.37
CA VAL A 12 47.73 -32.52 41.96
C VAL A 12 47.12 -33.78 41.34
N SER A 13 46.20 -33.62 40.41
CA SER A 13 45.66 -34.72 39.59
C SER A 13 46.35 -34.73 38.23
N LEU A 14 47.14 -35.79 38.00
CA LEU A 14 47.74 -36.12 36.73
C LEU A 14 46.66 -36.66 35.80
N ILE A 15 46.32 -35.95 34.73
CA ILE A 15 45.45 -36.47 33.67
C ILE A 15 46.33 -36.93 32.54
N ALA A 16 46.43 -38.26 32.34
CA ALA A 16 47.02 -38.87 31.17
C ALA A 16 46.07 -38.71 29.97
N ALA A 17 46.51 -38.00 28.93
CA ALA A 17 45.77 -37.87 27.70
C ALA A 17 45.96 -39.12 26.84
N LEU A 18 44.96 -39.95 26.73
CA LEU A 18 44.85 -40.98 25.69
C LEU A 18 44.34 -40.33 24.39
N ALA A 19 45.23 -40.19 23.41
CA ALA A 19 44.84 -39.79 22.06
C ALA A 19 44.21 -40.99 21.33
N MET A 20 42.88 -40.94 21.21
CA MET A 20 42.16 -41.77 20.21
C MET A 20 42.07 -41.04 18.89
N PRO A 21 42.31 -41.71 17.75
CA PRO A 21 42.06 -41.10 16.45
C PRO A 21 40.55 -40.98 16.25
N VAL A 22 40.07 -39.74 16.19
CA VAL A 22 38.68 -39.45 15.77
C VAL A 22 38.66 -39.63 14.24
N CYS A 23 38.09 -40.74 13.77
CA CYS A 23 37.60 -40.81 12.39
C CYS A 23 36.51 -39.75 12.24
N ILE A 24 36.82 -38.66 11.57
CA ILE A 24 35.82 -37.74 11.05
C ILE A 24 35.16 -38.48 9.87
N ALA A 25 34.07 -39.19 10.18
CA ALA A 25 33.08 -39.49 9.15
C ALA A 25 32.53 -38.16 8.67
N ALA A 26 32.81 -37.78 7.44
CA ALA A 26 32.10 -36.72 6.77
C ALA A 26 30.62 -37.15 6.75
N GLN A 27 29.82 -36.60 7.68
CA GLN A 27 28.38 -36.64 7.53
C GLN A 27 28.08 -35.72 6.37
N ASP A 28 27.76 -36.31 5.22
CA ASP A 28 26.97 -35.69 4.18
C ASP A 28 25.67 -35.21 4.85
N SER A 29 25.69 -33.98 5.34
CA SER A 29 24.47 -33.28 5.68
C SER A 29 23.83 -32.81 4.37
N SER A 30 23.31 -33.77 3.59
CA SER A 30 22.17 -33.47 2.73
C SER A 30 20.97 -33.14 3.65
N SER A 31 20.99 -31.97 4.24
CA SER A 31 19.75 -31.33 4.64
C SER A 31 18.98 -31.12 3.34
N GLN A 32 18.12 -32.05 3.00
CA GLN A 32 16.95 -31.74 2.17
C GLN A 32 16.16 -30.72 3.01
N GLY A 33 16.58 -29.44 2.91
CA GLY A 33 15.73 -28.33 3.28
C GLY A 33 14.44 -28.55 2.47
N HIS A 34 13.33 -28.73 3.15
CA HIS A 34 12.04 -28.66 2.48
C HIS A 34 12.04 -27.33 1.74
N LYS A 35 12.25 -27.34 0.41
CA LYS A 35 12.04 -26.18 -0.44
C LYS A 35 10.63 -25.70 -0.11
N ALA A 36 10.51 -24.43 0.29
CA ALA A 36 9.21 -23.82 0.46
C ALA A 36 8.44 -24.03 -0.84
N LYS A 37 7.31 -24.73 -0.78
CA LYS A 37 6.52 -24.99 -1.98
C LYS A 37 5.64 -23.78 -2.21
N HIS A 38 5.79 -23.16 -3.37
CA HIS A 38 4.91 -22.06 -3.82
C HIS A 38 3.59 -22.62 -4.35
N HIS A 39 2.57 -21.75 -4.38
CA HIS A 39 1.32 -22.05 -5.05
C HIS A 39 1.44 -21.75 -6.55
N THR A 40 0.78 -22.52 -7.39
CA THR A 40 0.46 -22.14 -8.78
C THR A 40 -0.80 -21.31 -8.83
N TYR A 41 -0.95 -20.50 -9.86
CA TYR A 41 -2.08 -19.57 -9.97
C TYR A 41 -2.75 -19.70 -11.33
N LYS A 42 -4.08 -19.80 -11.28
CA LYS A 42 -4.92 -19.57 -12.45
C LYS A 42 -5.12 -18.08 -12.64
N LEU A 43 -4.86 -17.59 -13.86
CA LEU A 43 -5.08 -16.21 -14.25
C LEU A 43 -6.50 -16.03 -14.81
N ILE A 44 -7.21 -15.01 -14.32
CA ILE A 44 -8.56 -14.65 -14.75
C ILE A 44 -8.54 -13.19 -15.19
N ASP A 45 -8.72 -12.95 -16.48
CA ASP A 45 -8.94 -11.62 -17.05
C ASP A 45 -10.38 -11.18 -16.79
N MET A 46 -10.57 -10.03 -16.15
CA MET A 46 -11.90 -9.51 -15.83
C MET A 46 -12.55 -8.74 -16.99
N GLY A 47 -11.76 -8.34 -18.00
CA GLY A 47 -12.24 -7.60 -19.16
C GLY A 47 -12.50 -6.12 -18.87
N THR A 48 -13.27 -5.49 -19.81
CA THR A 48 -13.60 -4.04 -19.79
C THR A 48 -15.08 -3.82 -20.11
N PHE A 49 -15.50 -2.55 -20.16
CA PHE A 49 -16.83 -2.16 -20.64
C PHE A 49 -16.82 -1.70 -22.12
N GLY A 50 -15.90 -2.24 -22.92
CA GLY A 50 -15.77 -1.97 -24.35
C GLY A 50 -14.69 -0.95 -24.72
N GLY A 51 -14.00 -0.38 -23.74
CA GLY A 51 -12.77 0.36 -23.94
C GLY A 51 -11.53 -0.51 -23.79
N PRO A 52 -10.31 0.05 -23.90
CA PRO A 52 -9.08 -0.73 -23.94
C PRO A 52 -8.62 -1.25 -22.58
N ASN A 53 -8.99 -0.60 -21.46
CA ASN A 53 -8.34 -0.89 -20.20
C ASN A 53 -9.30 -1.14 -19.05
N SER A 54 -8.87 -1.95 -18.10
CA SER A 54 -9.41 -2.02 -16.75
C SER A 54 -8.27 -2.10 -15.74
N PHE A 55 -8.47 -1.61 -14.53
CA PHE A 55 -7.39 -1.48 -13.56
C PHE A 55 -7.89 -1.34 -12.13
N PHE A 56 -6.98 -1.58 -11.22
CA PHE A 56 -7.13 -1.24 -9.81
C PHE A 56 -6.49 0.12 -9.55
N PHE A 57 -7.16 0.96 -8.77
CA PHE A 57 -6.53 2.19 -8.35
C PHE A 57 -5.43 1.87 -7.33
N SER A 58 -4.21 2.26 -7.64
CA SER A 58 -3.04 2.06 -6.78
C SER A 58 -2.90 3.12 -5.69
N SER A 59 -3.77 4.12 -5.68
CA SER A 59 -3.74 5.18 -4.66
C SER A 59 -5.15 5.76 -4.45
N PRO A 60 -5.72 5.60 -3.28
CA PRO A 60 -5.20 4.82 -2.16
C PRO A 60 -5.20 3.31 -2.42
N VAL A 61 -4.22 2.59 -1.88
CA VAL A 61 -4.21 1.11 -1.91
C VAL A 61 -5.43 0.64 -1.12
N GLY A 62 -6.39 0.01 -1.81
CA GLY A 62 -7.63 -0.44 -1.22
C GLY A 62 -7.75 -1.96 -1.25
N ASP A 63 -8.59 -2.52 -0.40
CA ASP A 63 -8.95 -3.94 -0.45
C ASP A 63 -9.80 -4.21 -1.69
N ASN A 64 -9.16 -4.31 -2.85
CA ASN A 64 -9.82 -4.51 -4.14
C ASN A 64 -10.51 -5.87 -4.25
N ILE A 65 -10.14 -6.82 -3.40
CA ILE A 65 -10.73 -8.16 -3.33
C ILE A 65 -11.05 -8.54 -1.88
N ASN A 66 -12.28 -8.96 -1.61
CA ASN A 66 -12.64 -9.47 -0.29
C ASN A 66 -12.40 -10.98 -0.15
N ASN A 67 -12.52 -11.50 1.07
CA ASN A 67 -12.37 -12.94 1.35
C ASN A 67 -13.50 -13.82 0.77
N ARG A 68 -14.48 -13.27 0.04
CA ARG A 68 -15.54 -13.98 -0.68
C ARG A 68 -15.35 -13.99 -2.19
N GLY A 69 -14.20 -13.50 -2.69
CA GLY A 69 -13.85 -13.47 -4.11
C GLY A 69 -14.65 -12.45 -4.92
N THR A 70 -15.15 -11.39 -4.28
CA THR A 70 -15.68 -10.23 -4.98
C THR A 70 -14.53 -9.28 -5.24
N VAL A 71 -14.33 -8.87 -6.48
CA VAL A 71 -13.26 -7.96 -6.92
C VAL A 71 -13.88 -6.66 -7.41
N VAL A 72 -13.24 -5.52 -7.15
CA VAL A 72 -13.70 -4.19 -7.56
C VAL A 72 -12.56 -3.37 -8.16
N GLY A 73 -12.90 -2.46 -9.05
CA GLY A 73 -11.95 -1.59 -9.74
C GLY A 73 -12.66 -0.62 -10.65
N ALA A 74 -11.98 -0.19 -11.70
CA ALA A 74 -12.55 0.62 -12.77
C ALA A 74 -12.19 0.06 -14.15
N ALA A 75 -13.06 0.27 -15.11
CA ALA A 75 -12.86 -0.15 -16.48
C ALA A 75 -13.35 0.93 -17.47
N ASP A 76 -12.61 1.07 -18.56
CA ASP A 76 -12.95 1.97 -19.64
C ASP A 76 -14.22 1.48 -20.35
N THR A 77 -15.11 2.41 -20.66
CA THR A 77 -16.16 2.23 -21.66
C THR A 77 -15.63 2.62 -23.05
N SER A 78 -16.43 2.39 -24.09
CA SER A 78 -16.12 2.89 -25.45
C SER A 78 -16.51 4.35 -25.68
N LEU A 79 -16.99 5.06 -24.65
CA LEU A 79 -17.54 6.41 -24.77
C LEU A 79 -16.51 7.45 -24.36
N GLN A 80 -16.41 8.52 -25.17
CA GLN A 80 -15.59 9.68 -24.87
C GLN A 80 -16.15 10.41 -23.63
N ASP A 81 -15.25 10.81 -22.71
CA ASP A 81 -15.60 11.61 -21.56
C ASP A 81 -16.00 13.04 -22.00
N PRO A 82 -17.18 13.53 -21.62
CA PRO A 82 -17.63 14.89 -21.97
C PRO A 82 -16.75 16.01 -21.40
N TYR A 83 -15.94 15.72 -20.37
CA TYR A 83 -15.04 16.70 -19.77
C TYR A 83 -13.68 16.83 -20.48
N TYR A 84 -13.51 16.19 -21.65
CA TYR A 84 -12.29 16.34 -22.44
C TYR A 84 -11.88 17.82 -22.60
N PRO A 85 -10.62 18.21 -22.36
CA PRO A 85 -9.45 17.38 -21.97
C PRO A 85 -9.25 17.24 -20.45
N ASN A 86 -10.17 17.69 -19.61
CA ASN A 86 -10.08 17.69 -18.13
C ASN A 86 -10.65 16.41 -17.50
N CYS A 87 -10.53 15.29 -18.18
CA CYS A 87 -10.99 13.97 -17.77
C CYS A 87 -10.03 13.28 -16.80
N ASP A 88 -10.47 12.18 -16.19
CA ASP A 88 -9.73 11.45 -15.17
C ASP A 88 -8.63 10.56 -15.73
N THR A 89 -8.72 10.13 -17.00
CA THR A 89 -7.75 9.29 -17.67
C THR A 89 -7.14 9.97 -18.87
N PRO A 90 -5.92 9.59 -19.32
CA PRO A 90 -5.28 10.21 -20.48
C PRO A 90 -5.99 9.94 -21.80
N ASP A 91 -6.61 8.78 -21.95
CA ASP A 91 -7.42 8.41 -23.10
C ASP A 91 -8.78 9.12 -23.11
N CYS A 92 -9.13 9.73 -21.97
CA CYS A 92 -10.37 10.46 -21.77
C CYS A 92 -11.63 9.65 -22.16
N LEU A 93 -11.65 8.39 -21.80
CA LEU A 93 -12.85 7.57 -21.87
C LEU A 93 -13.63 7.64 -20.55
N ILE A 94 -14.94 7.47 -20.62
CA ILE A 94 -15.78 7.34 -19.44
C ILE A 94 -15.37 6.08 -18.68
N LEU A 95 -15.10 6.23 -17.37
CA LEU A 95 -14.81 5.14 -16.47
C LEU A 95 -16.07 4.60 -15.80
N GLY A 96 -16.21 3.27 -15.79
CA GLY A 96 -17.21 2.59 -14.97
C GLY A 96 -16.55 1.90 -13.77
N ALA A 97 -17.01 2.23 -12.55
CA ALA A 97 -16.72 1.38 -11.41
C ALA A 97 -17.28 -0.02 -11.67
N PHE A 98 -16.48 -1.05 -11.41
CA PHE A 98 -16.93 -2.42 -11.61
C PHE A 98 -16.95 -3.24 -10.32
N GLN A 99 -17.84 -4.22 -10.31
CA GLN A 99 -17.80 -5.41 -9.47
C GLN A 99 -17.61 -6.62 -10.38
N TRP A 100 -16.59 -7.42 -10.11
CA TRP A 100 -16.46 -8.75 -10.69
C TRP A 100 -16.74 -9.82 -9.64
N LYS A 101 -17.60 -10.77 -9.98
CA LYS A 101 -17.95 -11.88 -9.10
C LYS A 101 -18.38 -13.10 -9.90
N ASN A 102 -17.79 -14.27 -9.60
CA ASN A 102 -18.14 -15.54 -10.25
C ASN A 102 -18.16 -15.47 -11.79
N GLY A 103 -17.20 -14.80 -12.40
CA GLY A 103 -17.08 -14.66 -13.85
C GLY A 103 -17.95 -13.55 -14.48
N ILE A 104 -18.66 -12.76 -13.68
CA ILE A 104 -19.54 -11.69 -14.17
C ILE A 104 -18.96 -10.34 -13.81
N LEU A 105 -18.64 -9.53 -14.83
CA LEU A 105 -18.28 -8.13 -14.70
C LEU A 105 -19.56 -7.28 -14.72
N THR A 106 -19.78 -6.46 -13.71
CA THR A 106 -20.98 -5.61 -13.57
C THR A 106 -20.55 -4.16 -13.39
N ASN A 107 -21.10 -3.26 -14.20
CA ASN A 107 -20.94 -1.81 -14.00
C ASN A 107 -21.84 -1.36 -12.84
N LEU A 108 -21.23 -0.65 -11.88
CA LEU A 108 -21.90 -0.19 -10.65
C LEU A 108 -22.66 1.12 -10.83
N GLY A 109 -22.45 1.83 -11.96
CA GLY A 109 -23.06 3.11 -12.25
C GLY A 109 -22.44 4.28 -11.49
N THR A 110 -23.04 5.47 -11.69
CA THR A 110 -22.61 6.77 -11.15
C THR A 110 -23.73 7.43 -10.36
N LEU A 111 -23.39 8.51 -9.65
CA LEU A 111 -24.36 9.45 -9.12
C LEU A 111 -25.15 10.11 -10.29
N PRO A 112 -26.35 10.64 -10.04
CA PRO A 112 -27.12 11.37 -11.06
C PRO A 112 -26.26 12.48 -11.68
N HIS A 113 -26.29 12.57 -13.01
CA HIS A 113 -25.54 13.52 -13.84
C HIS A 113 -24.00 13.31 -13.91
N GLY A 114 -23.41 12.40 -13.13
CA GLY A 114 -22.00 12.02 -13.25
C GLY A 114 -21.79 11.11 -14.45
N TYR A 115 -20.59 11.15 -15.00
CA TYR A 115 -20.19 10.30 -16.14
C TYR A 115 -19.28 9.16 -15.69
N SER A 116 -18.28 9.45 -14.86
CA SER A 116 -17.28 8.48 -14.43
C SER A 116 -17.43 8.08 -12.96
N SER A 117 -17.05 6.85 -12.66
CA SER A 117 -16.96 6.32 -11.30
C SER A 117 -15.83 5.30 -11.19
N SER A 118 -15.33 5.10 -9.96
CA SER A 118 -14.30 4.11 -9.67
C SER A 118 -14.55 3.44 -8.34
N ALA A 119 -14.20 2.16 -8.19
CA ALA A 119 -14.30 1.41 -6.95
C ALA A 119 -12.89 1.00 -6.48
N GLY A 120 -12.58 1.24 -5.20
CA GLY A 120 -11.26 0.97 -4.62
C GLY A 120 -11.28 -0.02 -3.46
N TRP A 121 -12.46 -0.28 -2.88
CA TRP A 121 -12.57 -1.09 -1.66
C TRP A 121 -13.83 -1.95 -1.64
N VAL A 122 -13.71 -3.19 -1.20
CA VAL A 122 -14.87 -4.05 -0.97
C VAL A 122 -14.73 -4.82 0.33
N ASN A 123 -15.69 -4.67 1.25
CA ASN A 123 -15.67 -5.41 2.50
C ASN A 123 -16.29 -6.83 2.35
N ASP A 124 -16.13 -7.68 3.37
CA ASP A 124 -16.69 -9.04 3.36
C ASP A 124 -18.23 -9.08 3.38
N ALA A 125 -18.89 -8.00 3.77
CA ALA A 125 -20.33 -7.87 3.64
C ALA A 125 -20.81 -7.58 2.20
N GLY A 126 -19.86 -7.28 1.28
CA GLY A 126 -20.15 -6.96 -0.12
C GLY A 126 -20.57 -5.49 -0.33
N THR A 127 -20.31 -4.61 0.63
CA THR A 127 -20.41 -3.17 0.42
C THR A 127 -19.14 -2.73 -0.30
N ILE A 128 -19.30 -1.91 -1.32
CA ILE A 128 -18.20 -1.39 -2.15
C ILE A 128 -18.07 0.11 -1.86
N LEU A 129 -16.84 0.58 -1.66
CA LEU A 129 -16.48 1.97 -1.49
C LEU A 129 -15.72 2.46 -2.71
N GLY A 130 -15.98 3.67 -3.12
CA GLY A 130 -15.27 4.33 -4.21
C GLY A 130 -15.69 5.77 -4.40
N GLU A 131 -15.60 6.25 -5.60
CA GLU A 131 -15.86 7.63 -5.98
C GLU A 131 -16.77 7.70 -7.20
N SER A 132 -17.55 8.77 -7.29
CA SER A 132 -18.38 9.08 -8.46
C SER A 132 -18.45 10.58 -8.69
N GLU A 133 -18.37 10.96 -9.96
CA GLU A 133 -18.69 12.31 -10.40
C GLU A 133 -20.14 12.67 -10.09
N THR A 134 -20.40 13.99 -9.92
CA THR A 134 -21.73 14.55 -9.68
C THR A 134 -22.35 15.24 -10.88
N GLY A 135 -21.57 15.47 -11.94
CA GLY A 135 -21.95 16.31 -13.06
C GLY A 135 -21.60 17.79 -12.89
N ASP A 136 -21.17 18.21 -11.71
CA ASP A 136 -20.72 19.57 -11.44
C ASP A 136 -19.23 19.72 -11.76
N ILE A 137 -18.80 20.97 -12.02
CA ILE A 137 -17.39 21.35 -12.16
C ILE A 137 -17.02 22.25 -10.99
N ASP A 138 -15.95 21.91 -10.30
CA ASP A 138 -15.40 22.75 -9.24
C ASP A 138 -14.81 24.03 -9.84
N PRO A 139 -15.27 25.22 -9.41
CA PRO A 139 -14.87 26.50 -10.03
C PRO A 139 -13.40 26.88 -9.75
N ILE A 140 -12.76 26.27 -8.74
CA ILE A 140 -11.38 26.57 -8.36
C ILE A 140 -10.40 25.71 -9.16
N SER A 141 -10.66 24.40 -9.24
CA SER A 141 -9.78 23.45 -9.94
C SER A 141 -10.10 23.31 -11.43
N GLY A 142 -11.35 23.58 -11.84
CA GLY A 142 -11.88 23.29 -13.17
C GLY A 142 -12.03 21.78 -13.45
N LEU A 143 -11.99 20.94 -12.41
CA LEU A 143 -12.13 19.49 -12.50
C LEU A 143 -13.57 19.07 -12.17
N PRO A 144 -14.03 17.91 -12.71
CA PRO A 144 -15.28 17.31 -12.26
C PRO A 144 -15.31 17.10 -10.74
N VAL A 145 -16.43 17.41 -10.11
CA VAL A 145 -16.61 17.19 -8.67
C VAL A 145 -16.83 15.71 -8.43
N ASN A 146 -15.97 15.12 -7.59
CA ASN A 146 -16.05 13.73 -7.16
C ASN A 146 -16.44 13.64 -5.69
N LEU A 147 -17.37 12.72 -5.38
CA LEU A 147 -17.78 12.41 -4.02
C LEU A 147 -17.48 10.94 -3.70
N ALA A 148 -17.08 10.71 -2.46
CA ALA A 148 -17.06 9.37 -1.90
C ALA A 148 -18.46 8.76 -1.93
N VAL A 149 -18.55 7.52 -2.42
CA VAL A 149 -19.81 6.79 -2.56
C VAL A 149 -19.65 5.35 -2.05
N ILE A 150 -20.77 4.76 -1.65
CA ILE A 150 -20.86 3.31 -1.46
C ILE A 150 -21.92 2.74 -2.39
N TRP A 151 -21.61 1.54 -2.92
CA TRP A 151 -22.60 0.68 -3.59
C TRP A 151 -22.98 -0.46 -2.67
N ARG A 152 -24.27 -0.64 -2.46
CA ARG A 152 -24.83 -1.72 -1.67
C ARG A 152 -26.11 -2.24 -2.31
N HIS A 153 -26.19 -3.54 -2.57
CA HIS A 153 -27.36 -4.16 -3.21
C HIS A 153 -27.79 -3.48 -4.52
N GLY A 154 -26.82 -3.06 -5.34
CA GLY A 154 -27.07 -2.40 -6.63
C GLY A 154 -27.50 -0.93 -6.52
N GLN A 155 -27.46 -0.32 -5.34
CA GLN A 155 -27.77 1.08 -5.12
C GLN A 155 -26.52 1.86 -4.76
N ILE A 156 -26.32 3.03 -5.38
CA ILE A 156 -25.29 4.00 -5.05
C ILE A 156 -25.80 4.97 -4.01
N THR A 157 -24.95 5.33 -3.06
CA THR A 157 -25.22 6.32 -2.01
C THR A 157 -24.01 7.22 -1.86
N SER A 158 -24.20 8.53 -2.05
CA SER A 158 -23.17 9.53 -1.74
C SER A 158 -22.97 9.63 -0.23
N LEU A 159 -21.72 9.72 0.19
CA LEU A 159 -21.37 9.98 1.60
C LEU A 159 -21.48 11.46 1.96
N GLY A 160 -21.61 12.35 0.95
CA GLY A 160 -21.65 13.80 1.11
C GLY A 160 -20.27 14.41 1.33
N THR A 161 -20.25 15.64 1.88
CA THR A 161 -19.04 16.39 2.23
C THR A 161 -19.21 17.04 3.60
N LEU A 162 -18.19 17.78 4.05
CA LEU A 162 -18.29 18.66 5.23
C LEU A 162 -18.63 20.12 4.85
N GLY A 163 -19.23 20.30 3.67
CA GLY A 163 -19.68 21.60 3.12
C GLY A 163 -18.85 22.10 1.94
N GLY A 164 -17.73 21.48 1.62
CA GLY A 164 -16.91 21.76 0.43
C GLY A 164 -17.31 20.94 -0.79
N SER A 165 -16.47 20.96 -1.86
CA SER A 165 -16.78 20.35 -3.16
C SER A 165 -16.45 18.87 -3.27
N PHE A 166 -15.47 18.36 -2.50
CA PHE A 166 -14.94 16.99 -2.68
C PHE A 166 -14.98 16.18 -1.39
N SER A 167 -15.15 14.88 -1.56
CA SER A 167 -14.87 13.89 -0.52
C SER A 167 -14.29 12.61 -1.13
N PHE A 168 -13.40 11.93 -0.39
CA PHE A 168 -12.73 10.72 -0.81
C PHE A 168 -12.74 9.70 0.32
N GLY A 169 -13.18 8.47 0.02
CA GLY A 169 -13.19 7.36 0.95
C GLY A 169 -11.87 6.60 0.86
N ASN A 170 -11.17 6.47 1.99
CA ASN A 170 -9.85 5.83 2.02
C ASN A 170 -9.89 4.38 2.54
N ALA A 171 -10.77 4.09 3.50
CA ALA A 171 -10.89 2.74 4.06
C ALA A 171 -12.29 2.48 4.60
N MET A 172 -12.66 1.20 4.66
CA MET A 172 -13.96 0.76 5.17
C MET A 172 -13.80 -0.56 5.94
N ASN A 173 -14.41 -0.67 7.12
CA ASN A 173 -14.44 -1.92 7.85
C ASN A 173 -15.67 -2.78 7.50
N ASN A 174 -15.73 -4.01 8.03
CA ASN A 174 -16.84 -4.94 7.77
C ASN A 174 -18.19 -4.49 8.38
N ARG A 175 -18.18 -3.49 9.26
CA ARG A 175 -19.42 -2.86 9.77
C ARG A 175 -19.97 -1.78 8.83
N GLY A 176 -19.24 -1.47 7.74
CA GLY A 176 -19.61 -0.43 6.78
C GLY A 176 -19.37 0.98 7.30
N GLN A 177 -18.48 1.15 8.29
CA GLN A 177 -17.94 2.45 8.67
C GLN A 177 -16.88 2.83 7.66
N VAL A 178 -16.95 4.03 7.10
CA VAL A 178 -16.02 4.56 6.11
C VAL A 178 -15.26 5.72 6.71
N VAL A 179 -13.97 5.78 6.46
CA VAL A 179 -13.10 6.90 6.81
C VAL A 179 -12.42 7.46 5.55
N GLY A 180 -12.03 8.72 5.64
CA GLY A 180 -11.38 9.38 4.52
C GLY A 180 -11.19 10.86 4.81
N LEU A 181 -11.35 11.65 3.77
CA LEU A 181 -11.24 13.10 3.85
C LEU A 181 -12.37 13.78 3.08
N ALA A 182 -12.74 14.96 3.54
CA ALA A 182 -13.71 15.81 2.88
C ALA A 182 -13.32 17.28 3.06
N LEU A 183 -13.62 18.10 2.06
CA LEU A 183 -13.44 19.54 2.16
C LEU A 183 -14.60 20.15 2.97
N ASN A 184 -14.26 21.18 3.73
CA ASN A 184 -15.24 22.07 4.38
C ASN A 184 -15.28 23.45 3.72
N THR A 185 -15.97 24.43 4.31
CA THR A 185 -16.09 25.80 3.79
C THR A 185 -15.09 26.79 4.40
N ILE A 186 -14.22 26.34 5.31
CA ILE A 186 -13.32 27.24 6.03
C ILE A 186 -12.07 27.48 5.15
N PRO A 187 -11.73 28.74 4.85
CA PRO A 187 -10.55 29.06 4.05
C PRO A 187 -9.27 28.55 4.71
N ASP A 188 -8.38 27.99 3.89
CA ASP A 188 -7.06 27.55 4.32
C ASP A 188 -6.00 27.81 3.24
N PRO A 189 -5.00 28.66 3.53
CA PRO A 189 -3.92 28.95 2.60
C PRO A 189 -2.96 27.76 2.42
N PHE A 190 -2.99 26.79 3.33
CA PHE A 190 -2.20 25.54 3.29
C PHE A 190 -3.01 24.33 2.91
N SER A 191 -4.22 24.56 2.32
CA SER A 191 -5.11 23.48 1.90
C SER A 191 -4.37 22.34 1.21
N TYR A 192 -4.51 21.14 1.72
CA TYR A 192 -3.82 19.95 1.24
C TYR A 192 -4.03 19.68 -0.26
N PHE A 193 -5.20 20.00 -0.80
CA PHE A 193 -5.50 19.87 -2.22
C PHE A 193 -5.24 21.15 -3.03
N GLY A 194 -4.82 22.23 -2.40
CA GLY A 194 -4.67 23.53 -3.09
C GLY A 194 -5.99 24.17 -3.50
N LEU A 195 -7.12 23.74 -2.93
CA LEU A 195 -8.47 24.24 -3.23
C LEU A 195 -8.91 25.38 -2.32
N GLY A 196 -8.01 25.88 -1.47
CA GLY A 196 -8.25 27.06 -0.64
C GLY A 196 -9.16 26.87 0.55
N THR A 197 -9.62 25.66 0.82
CA THR A 197 -10.41 25.30 2.00
C THR A 197 -9.80 24.13 2.76
N GLN A 198 -10.16 23.97 4.04
CA GLN A 198 -9.62 22.91 4.88
C GLN A 198 -10.04 21.54 4.40
N THR A 199 -9.10 20.60 4.51
CA THR A 199 -9.30 19.16 4.32
C THR A 199 -9.48 18.51 5.69
N ARG A 200 -10.59 17.80 5.91
CA ARG A 200 -10.92 17.23 7.22
C ARG A 200 -11.07 15.72 7.16
N ALA A 201 -10.40 15.03 8.07
CA ALA A 201 -10.66 13.62 8.32
C ALA A 201 -12.10 13.39 8.74
N PHE A 202 -12.77 12.41 8.14
CA PHE A 202 -14.14 12.06 8.52
C PHE A 202 -14.29 10.59 8.91
N LEU A 203 -15.32 10.34 9.69
CA LEU A 203 -15.95 9.03 9.86
C LEU A 203 -17.39 9.12 9.35
N TRP A 204 -17.73 8.28 8.36
CA TRP A 204 -19.10 8.10 7.91
C TRP A 204 -19.65 6.79 8.47
N GLU A 205 -20.81 6.89 9.10
CA GLU A 205 -21.53 5.76 9.68
C GLU A 205 -23.02 6.00 9.61
N ARG A 206 -23.80 5.02 9.13
CA ARG A 206 -25.27 5.04 9.11
C ARG A 206 -25.87 6.30 8.46
N GLY A 207 -25.27 6.76 7.37
CA GLY A 207 -25.76 7.92 6.61
C GLY A 207 -25.27 9.27 7.13
N VAL A 208 -24.40 9.31 8.14
CA VAL A 208 -23.91 10.56 8.74
C VAL A 208 -22.39 10.64 8.59
N MET A 209 -21.89 11.70 7.93
CA MET A 209 -20.48 12.07 7.92
C MET A 209 -20.17 12.97 9.12
N ARG A 210 -19.13 12.62 9.87
CA ARG A 210 -18.67 13.38 11.05
C ARG A 210 -17.23 13.80 10.85
N ASP A 211 -16.95 15.09 11.06
CA ASP A 211 -15.58 15.61 11.16
C ASP A 211 -14.91 15.03 12.42
N LEU A 212 -13.72 14.45 12.26
CA LEU A 212 -12.93 13.87 13.36
C LEU A 212 -12.12 14.92 14.12
N GLY A 213 -12.04 16.15 13.60
CA GLY A 213 -11.21 17.21 14.15
C GLY A 213 -9.76 17.16 13.63
N THR A 214 -8.90 17.91 14.32
CA THR A 214 -7.46 18.00 14.07
C THR A 214 -6.67 18.01 15.36
N LEU A 215 -5.34 17.96 15.25
CA LEU A 215 -4.41 18.14 16.38
C LEU A 215 -4.08 19.63 16.65
N GLY A 216 -4.84 20.56 16.05
CA GLY A 216 -4.68 22.02 16.28
C GLY A 216 -4.39 22.81 15.00
N GLY A 217 -4.05 22.17 13.91
CA GLY A 217 -3.86 22.79 12.59
C GLY A 217 -5.12 22.75 11.71
N PRO A 218 -5.04 23.21 10.46
CA PRO A 218 -6.23 23.31 9.58
C PRO A 218 -6.66 21.97 9.00
N ASP A 219 -5.75 21.08 8.65
CA ASP A 219 -6.05 19.86 7.89
C ASP A 219 -5.84 18.58 8.70
N SER A 220 -6.63 17.57 8.35
CA SER A 220 -6.47 16.19 8.80
C SER A 220 -6.97 15.21 7.74
N TRP A 221 -6.45 13.99 7.80
CA TRP A 221 -6.72 12.90 6.86
C TRP A 221 -6.84 11.57 7.62
N ALA A 222 -7.94 10.85 7.49
CA ALA A 222 -8.07 9.50 8.01
C ALA A 222 -7.66 8.50 6.94
N ALA A 223 -6.61 7.72 7.21
CA ALA A 223 -6.03 6.79 6.26
C ALA A 223 -6.61 5.38 6.39
N SER A 224 -6.88 4.92 7.62
CA SER A 224 -7.18 3.52 7.92
C SER A 224 -8.14 3.39 9.09
N ILE A 225 -8.97 2.33 9.09
CA ILE A 225 -9.92 1.98 10.14
C ILE A 225 -9.91 0.48 10.38
N ASN A 226 -9.86 0.05 11.66
CA ASN A 226 -9.95 -1.36 12.00
C ASN A 226 -11.38 -1.80 12.34
N GLU A 227 -11.58 -3.10 12.59
CA GLU A 227 -12.88 -3.67 12.94
C GLU A 227 -13.45 -3.16 14.28
N SER A 228 -12.64 -2.61 15.15
CA SER A 228 -13.10 -1.96 16.39
C SER A 228 -13.53 -0.50 16.20
N GLY A 229 -13.38 0.07 14.99
CA GLY A 229 -13.65 1.48 14.67
C GLY A 229 -12.58 2.42 15.21
N GLN A 230 -11.39 1.92 15.45
CA GLN A 230 -10.21 2.73 15.71
C GLN A 230 -9.64 3.19 14.38
N ILE A 231 -9.28 4.48 14.30
CA ILE A 231 -8.88 5.14 13.07
C ILE A 231 -7.47 5.66 13.22
N ALA A 232 -6.66 5.49 12.20
CA ALA A 232 -5.34 6.10 12.10
C ALA A 232 -5.26 7.02 10.88
N GLY A 233 -4.47 8.07 11.01
CA GLY A 233 -4.30 9.06 9.97
C GLY A 233 -3.25 10.10 10.35
N TRP A 234 -3.29 11.26 9.75
CA TRP A 234 -2.41 12.36 10.09
C TRP A 234 -3.18 13.69 10.21
N SER A 235 -2.61 14.65 10.91
CA SER A 235 -3.15 15.98 11.08
C SER A 235 -2.04 17.02 11.24
N TYR A 236 -2.28 18.21 10.72
CA TYR A 236 -1.46 19.36 11.12
C TYR A 236 -1.70 19.71 12.58
N VAL A 237 -0.60 20.04 13.29
CA VAL A 237 -0.64 20.44 14.70
C VAL A 237 -0.66 21.96 14.91
N ASN A 238 -0.41 22.72 13.84
CA ASN A 238 -0.46 24.18 13.81
C ASN A 238 -0.76 24.67 12.39
N SER A 239 -0.84 25.98 12.21
CA SER A 239 -1.03 26.64 10.90
C SER A 239 0.21 27.41 10.41
N THR A 240 1.37 27.15 11.01
CA THR A 240 2.63 27.82 10.64
C THR A 240 3.44 26.91 9.72
N SER A 241 3.75 27.40 8.52
CA SER A 241 4.56 26.65 7.55
C SER A 241 5.99 26.42 8.08
N ASN A 242 6.44 25.18 8.00
CA ASN A 242 7.82 24.82 8.28
C ASN A 242 8.72 25.24 7.09
N PRO A 243 9.86 25.91 7.33
CA PRO A 243 10.71 26.39 6.23
C PRO A 243 11.38 25.28 5.41
N VAL A 244 11.49 24.04 5.94
CA VAL A 244 12.08 22.90 5.24
C VAL A 244 11.05 22.17 4.39
N THR A 245 9.87 21.92 4.95
CA THR A 245 8.81 21.14 4.27
C THR A 245 7.86 22.04 3.46
N GLY A 246 7.80 23.33 3.75
CA GLY A 246 6.86 24.28 3.12
C GLY A 246 5.42 24.16 3.61
N VAL A 247 5.12 23.21 4.48
CA VAL A 247 3.78 22.95 5.05
C VAL A 247 3.82 23.01 6.57
N PRO A 248 2.67 23.15 7.25
CA PRO A 248 2.61 23.05 8.71
C PRO A 248 3.13 21.70 9.23
N THR A 249 3.56 21.68 10.49
CA THR A 249 3.99 20.43 11.15
C THR A 249 2.83 19.43 11.16
N GLN A 250 3.13 18.21 10.73
CA GLN A 250 2.19 17.12 10.52
C GLN A 250 2.56 15.92 11.39
N HIS A 251 1.62 15.49 12.25
CA HIS A 251 1.77 14.32 13.10
C HIS A 251 0.79 13.23 12.71
N PRO A 252 1.16 11.96 12.78
CA PRO A 252 0.22 10.86 12.80
C PRO A 252 -0.69 10.94 14.02
N PHE A 253 -1.93 10.51 13.86
CA PHE A 253 -2.87 10.38 14.96
C PHE A 253 -3.48 8.99 15.04
N PHE A 254 -3.94 8.65 16.25
CA PHE A 254 -4.83 7.54 16.52
C PHE A 254 -6.13 8.09 17.09
N TRP A 255 -7.27 7.74 16.49
CA TRP A 255 -8.58 8.18 16.96
C TRP A 255 -9.38 7.00 17.51
N LYS A 256 -9.99 7.21 18.67
CA LYS A 256 -10.82 6.19 19.33
C LYS A 256 -11.89 6.87 20.18
N ASN A 257 -13.15 6.42 20.04
CA ASN A 257 -14.27 6.84 20.89
C ASN A 257 -14.45 8.38 20.98
N GLY A 258 -14.30 9.10 19.87
CA GLY A 258 -14.46 10.55 19.81
C GLY A 258 -13.22 11.36 20.18
N THR A 259 -12.10 10.73 20.51
CA THR A 259 -10.87 11.42 20.89
C THR A 259 -9.75 11.13 19.88
N MET A 260 -9.08 12.18 19.41
CA MET A 260 -7.88 12.11 18.58
C MET A 260 -6.65 12.21 19.48
N TYR A 261 -5.75 11.24 19.38
CA TYR A 261 -4.49 11.16 20.13
C TYR A 261 -3.33 11.43 19.17
N ASP A 262 -2.47 12.36 19.52
CA ASP A 262 -1.21 12.63 18.82
C ASP A 262 -0.22 11.48 19.11
N LEU A 263 0.34 10.88 18.07
CA LEU A 263 1.33 9.80 18.22
C LEU A 263 2.75 10.31 18.40
N GLY A 264 2.96 11.63 18.27
CA GLY A 264 4.29 12.25 18.33
C GLY A 264 5.09 12.09 17.04
N THR A 265 6.42 12.27 17.13
CA THR A 265 7.34 12.18 15.99
C THR A 265 8.64 11.46 16.37
N LEU A 266 9.43 11.10 15.36
CA LEU A 266 10.82 10.64 15.51
C LEU A 266 11.84 11.83 15.47
N GLY A 267 11.36 13.05 15.76
CA GLY A 267 12.18 14.26 15.86
C GLY A 267 12.04 15.21 14.66
N GLY A 268 11.43 14.79 13.57
CA GLY A 268 11.09 15.62 12.41
C GLY A 268 9.71 16.27 12.53
N THR A 269 9.30 16.98 11.48
CA THR A 269 8.04 17.75 11.46
C THR A 269 7.01 17.17 10.49
N PHE A 270 7.27 16.02 9.89
CA PHE A 270 6.38 15.36 8.94
C PHE A 270 6.24 13.88 9.29
N GLY A 271 4.99 13.43 9.46
CA GLY A 271 4.67 12.03 9.68
C GLY A 271 3.33 11.65 9.05
N VAL A 272 3.25 10.44 8.51
CA VAL A 272 2.04 9.87 7.87
C VAL A 272 1.80 8.44 8.35
N VAL A 273 0.56 8.02 8.30
CA VAL A 273 0.16 6.62 8.48
C VAL A 273 0.11 5.93 7.12
N GLY A 274 0.63 4.72 7.03
CA GLY A 274 0.76 4.00 5.76
C GLY A 274 1.76 4.68 4.81
N THR A 275 1.44 4.75 3.52
CA THR A 275 2.36 5.27 2.50
C THR A 275 2.53 6.80 2.52
N ARG A 276 3.73 7.30 2.19
CA ARG A 276 4.00 8.75 2.07
C ARG A 276 3.19 9.44 0.97
N ASN A 277 2.82 8.70 -0.06
CA ASN A 277 2.03 9.23 -1.17
C ASN A 277 0.54 9.37 -0.85
N GLY A 278 0.17 9.27 0.45
CA GLY A 278 -1.20 9.36 0.93
C GLY A 278 -2.04 8.17 0.52
N GLY A 279 -1.40 7.01 0.32
CA GLY A 279 -2.12 5.75 0.21
C GLY A 279 -2.85 5.48 1.51
N SER A 280 -4.08 5.02 1.40
CA SER A 280 -4.83 4.45 2.50
C SER A 280 -4.60 2.94 2.48
N GLY A 281 -4.80 2.28 3.57
CA GLY A 281 -4.68 0.83 3.67
C GLY A 281 -4.23 0.45 5.08
N GLY A 282 -3.72 -0.72 5.28
CA GLY A 282 -3.41 -1.37 6.54
C GLY A 282 -2.55 -0.63 7.56
N GLY A 283 -2.70 0.67 7.70
CA GLY A 283 -1.96 1.47 8.68
C GLY A 283 -2.37 1.25 10.14
N VAL A 284 -3.54 0.61 10.41
CA VAL A 284 -3.95 0.19 11.76
C VAL A 284 -4.51 -1.22 11.76
N ASN A 285 -3.98 -2.11 12.60
CA ASN A 285 -4.50 -3.47 12.73
C ASN A 285 -5.57 -3.59 13.84
N ASN A 286 -6.19 -4.78 13.98
CA ASN A 286 -7.25 -5.03 14.96
C ASN A 286 -6.77 -5.04 16.42
N ARG A 287 -5.45 -5.03 16.67
CA ARG A 287 -4.86 -4.81 17.99
C ARG A 287 -4.68 -3.33 18.35
N GLY A 288 -4.95 -2.42 17.40
CA GLY A 288 -4.77 -0.98 17.56
C GLY A 288 -3.32 -0.53 17.42
N GLN A 289 -2.48 -1.31 16.78
CA GLN A 289 -1.12 -0.95 16.42
C GLN A 289 -1.15 -0.11 15.14
N VAL A 290 -0.37 0.97 15.11
CA VAL A 290 -0.31 1.91 13.96
C VAL A 290 1.08 1.91 13.37
N VAL A 291 1.16 1.86 12.03
CA VAL A 291 2.42 1.95 11.29
C VAL A 291 2.38 3.06 10.25
N GLY A 292 3.54 3.50 9.84
CA GLY A 292 3.71 4.52 8.82
C GLY A 292 5.14 5.02 8.77
N THR A 293 5.30 6.28 8.38
CA THR A 293 6.61 6.89 8.12
C THR A 293 6.70 8.25 8.78
N MET A 294 7.82 8.55 9.40
CA MET A 294 8.12 9.84 10.02
C MET A 294 9.49 10.36 9.59
N ASN A 295 9.57 11.66 9.36
CA ASN A 295 10.89 12.31 9.23
C ASN A 295 11.65 12.29 10.55
N LEU A 296 12.95 12.14 10.44
CA LEU A 296 13.89 12.33 11.56
C LEU A 296 14.21 13.81 11.75
N ALA A 297 14.93 14.14 12.81
CA ALA A 297 15.36 15.51 13.09
C ALA A 297 16.07 16.15 11.88
N GLY A 298 15.59 17.33 11.47
CA GLY A 298 16.08 18.05 10.30
C GLY A 298 15.34 17.74 8.98
N ASP A 299 14.33 16.85 8.99
CA ASP A 299 13.40 16.56 7.88
C ASP A 299 14.03 16.09 6.56
N ARG A 300 15.28 15.60 6.60
CA ARG A 300 16.00 15.14 5.39
C ARG A 300 15.93 13.64 5.17
N THR A 301 15.71 12.90 6.22
CA THR A 301 15.63 11.42 6.23
C THR A 301 14.36 11.01 6.94
N HIS A 302 13.88 9.80 6.63
CA HIS A 302 12.63 9.30 7.18
C HIS A 302 12.73 7.82 7.50
N HIS A 303 12.14 7.44 8.63
CA HIS A 303 12.10 6.06 9.10
C HIS A 303 10.67 5.55 9.24
N PRO A 304 10.49 4.23 9.06
CA PRO A 304 9.24 3.56 9.39
C PRO A 304 9.06 3.52 10.91
N PHE A 305 7.82 3.64 11.35
CA PHE A 305 7.50 3.55 12.78
C PHE A 305 6.42 2.50 13.08
N LEU A 306 6.43 2.00 14.29
CA LEU A 306 5.35 1.29 14.94
C LEU A 306 4.93 2.05 16.20
N TRP A 307 3.64 2.38 16.31
CA TRP A 307 3.05 2.82 17.56
C TRP A 307 2.16 1.72 18.14
N ASP A 308 2.40 1.34 19.41
CA ASP A 308 1.62 0.35 20.13
C ASP A 308 1.36 0.85 21.56
N ARG A 309 0.11 1.07 21.92
CA ARG A 309 -0.34 1.43 23.29
C ARG A 309 0.45 2.57 23.94
N GLY A 310 0.73 3.62 23.19
CA GLY A 310 1.44 4.82 23.66
C GLY A 310 2.96 4.76 23.52
N VAL A 311 3.51 3.69 22.98
CA VAL A 311 4.94 3.56 22.70
C VAL A 311 5.18 3.73 21.20
N LEU A 312 5.95 4.75 20.82
CA LEU A 312 6.44 4.98 19.46
C LEU A 312 7.82 4.33 19.31
N THR A 313 7.96 3.47 18.33
CA THR A 313 9.20 2.72 18.05
C THR A 313 9.66 3.00 16.62
N ASP A 314 10.92 3.35 16.43
CA ASP A 314 11.59 3.38 15.15
C ASP A 314 11.89 1.93 14.72
N LEU A 315 11.43 1.53 13.54
CA LEU A 315 11.62 0.16 13.02
C LEU A 315 12.98 -0.04 12.34
N GLY A 316 13.71 1.06 12.08
CA GLY A 316 15.01 1.03 11.39
C GLY A 316 14.89 0.70 9.89
N THR A 317 16.05 0.61 9.25
CA THR A 317 16.22 0.39 7.81
C THR A 317 17.18 -0.79 7.55
N LEU A 318 17.55 -1.02 6.28
CA LEU A 318 18.59 -1.99 5.88
C LEU A 318 20.01 -1.41 5.98
N GLY A 319 20.21 -0.39 6.82
CA GLY A 319 21.51 0.22 7.11
C GLY A 319 21.80 1.53 6.38
N ALA A 320 20.88 2.03 5.57
CA ALA A 320 20.91 3.38 5.01
C ALA A 320 19.91 4.31 5.72
N THR A 321 19.54 5.43 5.09
CA THR A 321 18.92 6.58 5.76
C THR A 321 17.41 6.64 5.68
N ASN A 322 16.76 5.86 4.79
CA ASN A 322 15.32 5.94 4.59
C ASN A 322 14.65 4.58 4.64
N GLY A 323 13.41 4.59 5.09
CA GLY A 323 12.51 3.44 5.07
C GLY A 323 11.08 3.87 5.31
N GLU A 324 10.13 3.08 4.84
CA GLU A 324 8.70 3.36 4.92
C GLU A 324 7.93 2.07 5.25
N ALA A 325 7.03 2.12 6.23
CA ALA A 325 6.11 1.03 6.55
C ALA A 325 4.74 1.31 5.91
N TYR A 326 4.21 0.33 5.18
CA TYR A 326 2.99 0.49 4.41
C TYR A 326 1.80 -0.24 5.02
N TRP A 327 2.01 -1.49 5.43
CA TRP A 327 0.94 -2.37 5.88
C TRP A 327 1.33 -3.14 7.14
N ILE A 328 0.35 -3.43 7.99
CA ILE A 328 0.51 -4.28 9.18
C ILE A 328 -0.64 -5.27 9.27
N ASN A 329 -0.35 -6.56 9.38
CA ASN A 329 -1.37 -7.57 9.62
C ASN A 329 -1.70 -7.73 11.13
N ASP A 330 -2.70 -8.55 11.44
CA ASP A 330 -3.11 -8.81 12.83
C ASP A 330 -2.09 -9.64 13.64
N ALA A 331 -1.13 -10.28 13.00
CA ALA A 331 0.02 -10.90 13.68
C ALA A 331 1.07 -9.86 14.13
N GLY A 332 1.01 -8.61 13.61
CA GLY A 332 1.96 -7.53 13.86
C GLY A 332 3.19 -7.64 12.98
N GLU A 333 3.05 -8.30 11.85
CA GLU A 333 4.04 -8.32 10.79
C GLU A 333 3.81 -7.09 9.92
N ILE A 334 4.89 -6.36 9.64
CA ILE A 334 4.85 -5.05 8.97
C ILE A 334 5.65 -5.15 7.69
N VAL A 335 5.09 -4.65 6.59
CA VAL A 335 5.78 -4.63 5.30
C VAL A 335 5.91 -3.22 4.74
N GLY A 336 6.87 -3.05 3.83
CA GLY A 336 7.16 -1.78 3.20
C GLY A 336 8.48 -1.83 2.43
N ARG A 337 9.25 -0.75 2.51
CA ARG A 337 10.56 -0.65 1.86
C ARG A 337 11.61 -0.02 2.77
N ALA A 338 12.87 -0.34 2.52
CA ALA A 338 14.00 0.31 3.20
C ALA A 338 15.22 0.37 2.30
N ASP A 339 16.02 1.42 2.46
CA ASP A 339 17.24 1.61 1.68
C ASP A 339 18.36 0.71 2.26
N PRO A 340 19.02 -0.14 1.45
CA PRO A 340 20.21 -0.85 1.84
C PRO A 340 21.43 0.06 1.99
N ALA A 341 22.37 -0.34 2.85
CA ALA A 341 23.59 0.42 3.10
C ALA A 341 24.37 0.71 1.80
N GLY A 342 24.72 1.98 1.59
CA GLY A 342 25.56 2.41 0.45
C GLY A 342 24.81 2.55 -0.88
N THR A 343 23.48 2.46 -0.89
CA THR A 343 22.67 2.65 -2.08
C THR A 343 21.65 3.78 -1.87
N THR A 344 21.06 4.26 -2.97
CA THR A 344 19.88 5.15 -2.98
C THR A 344 18.63 4.39 -3.47
N ASN A 345 18.79 3.10 -3.78
CA ASN A 345 17.70 2.21 -4.13
C ASN A 345 16.98 1.75 -2.85
N HIS A 346 15.81 1.17 -3.00
CA HIS A 346 15.08 0.59 -1.88
C HIS A 346 14.67 -0.85 -2.18
N ASP A 347 14.71 -1.67 -1.15
CA ASP A 347 14.31 -3.06 -1.20
C ASP A 347 13.04 -3.28 -0.37
N ALA A 348 12.20 -4.20 -0.82
CA ALA A 348 11.04 -4.68 -0.08
C ALA A 348 11.48 -5.34 1.23
N VAL A 349 10.81 -5.02 2.32
CA VAL A 349 11.19 -5.53 3.64
C VAL A 349 9.98 -6.00 4.46
N LEU A 350 10.26 -6.92 5.38
CA LEU A 350 9.37 -7.38 6.44
C LEU A 350 10.01 -7.07 7.81
N TRP A 351 9.32 -6.28 8.63
CA TRP A 351 9.64 -6.12 10.06
C TRP A 351 8.79 -7.08 10.88
N LYS A 352 9.45 -7.92 11.64
CA LYS A 352 8.83 -8.93 12.50
C LYS A 352 9.64 -9.13 13.78
N ASN A 353 9.00 -9.02 14.94
CA ASN A 353 9.64 -9.25 16.25
C ASN A 353 10.94 -8.43 16.46
N GLY A 354 10.97 -7.18 15.99
CA GLY A 354 12.13 -6.28 16.13
C GLY A 354 13.29 -6.57 15.16
N THR A 355 13.08 -7.43 14.17
CA THR A 355 14.05 -7.68 13.09
C THR A 355 13.50 -7.21 11.75
N VAL A 356 14.37 -6.70 10.89
CA VAL A 356 14.08 -6.40 9.49
C VAL A 356 14.65 -7.51 8.62
N THR A 357 13.84 -7.99 7.68
CA THR A 357 14.21 -8.99 6.68
C THR A 357 14.07 -8.36 5.31
N ASP A 358 15.16 -8.40 4.53
CA ASP A 358 15.15 -8.05 3.12
C ASP A 358 14.45 -9.16 2.33
N LEU A 359 13.44 -8.80 1.55
CA LEU A 359 12.65 -9.72 0.72
C LEU A 359 13.20 -9.84 -0.71
N GLY A 360 14.21 -9.04 -1.05
CA GLY A 360 14.94 -9.10 -2.32
C GLY A 360 14.30 -8.29 -3.45
N LEU A 361 14.92 -8.44 -4.61
CA LEU A 361 14.62 -7.74 -5.86
C LEU A 361 14.28 -8.75 -6.97
N ALA A 362 13.52 -8.32 -7.97
CA ALA A 362 13.47 -9.02 -9.24
C ALA A 362 14.80 -8.84 -10.00
N VAL A 363 15.25 -9.89 -10.70
CA VAL A 363 16.52 -9.86 -11.43
C VAL A 363 16.52 -8.75 -12.49
N GLY A 364 17.54 -7.90 -12.44
CA GLY A 364 17.70 -6.78 -13.38
C GLY A 364 16.95 -5.50 -13.01
N TRP A 365 16.21 -5.48 -11.90
CA TRP A 365 15.46 -4.30 -11.43
C TRP A 365 16.11 -3.68 -10.19
N PRO A 366 16.20 -2.34 -10.12
CA PRO A 366 16.93 -1.66 -9.04
C PRO A 366 16.16 -1.50 -7.74
N CYS A 367 14.82 -1.57 -7.77
CA CYS A 367 13.99 -1.32 -6.59
C CYS A 367 12.86 -2.34 -6.43
N SER A 368 12.49 -2.58 -5.18
CA SER A 368 11.30 -3.34 -4.81
C SER A 368 10.57 -2.71 -3.61
N THR A 369 9.29 -2.96 -3.49
CA THR A 369 8.43 -2.44 -2.42
C THR A 369 7.41 -3.51 -2.04
N ALA A 370 7.37 -3.91 -0.77
CA ALA A 370 6.32 -4.79 -0.26
C ALA A 370 5.07 -3.94 0.02
N LEU A 371 3.98 -4.23 -0.70
CA LEU A 371 2.77 -3.42 -0.66
C LEU A 371 1.77 -3.91 0.36
N ASP A 372 1.62 -5.23 0.50
CA ASP A 372 0.59 -5.83 1.33
C ASP A 372 1.04 -7.18 1.90
N ILE A 373 0.47 -7.57 3.04
CA ILE A 373 0.69 -8.83 3.73
C ILE A 373 -0.64 -9.36 4.28
N ASN A 374 -1.02 -10.58 3.88
CA ASN A 374 -2.23 -11.20 4.38
C ASN A 374 -2.05 -11.85 5.77
N ALA A 375 -3.14 -12.41 6.33
CA ALA A 375 -3.11 -13.08 7.63
C ALA A 375 -2.26 -14.37 7.64
N ARG A 376 -1.89 -14.92 6.48
CA ARG A 376 -1.00 -16.09 6.36
C ARG A 376 0.48 -15.71 6.31
N GLY A 377 0.80 -14.40 6.26
CA GLY A 377 2.15 -13.90 6.09
C GLY A 377 2.67 -13.98 4.65
N GLN A 378 1.78 -14.11 3.66
CA GLN A 378 2.15 -13.97 2.25
C GLN A 378 2.24 -12.50 1.90
N VAL A 379 3.32 -12.10 1.22
CA VAL A 379 3.62 -10.71 0.87
C VAL A 379 3.66 -10.55 -0.63
N ILE A 380 2.95 -9.56 -1.16
CA ILE A 380 3.07 -9.12 -2.54
C ILE A 380 4.05 -7.95 -2.64
N ILE A 381 4.88 -8.00 -3.67
CA ILE A 381 5.98 -7.07 -3.87
C ILE A 381 5.91 -6.48 -5.27
N ASP A 382 5.88 -5.17 -5.36
CA ASP A 382 6.06 -4.44 -6.60
C ASP A 382 7.55 -4.22 -6.87
N THR A 383 7.97 -4.33 -8.14
CA THR A 383 9.36 -4.10 -8.53
C THR A 383 9.44 -3.12 -9.68
N GLY A 384 10.62 -2.54 -9.90
CA GLY A 384 10.77 -1.65 -11.04
C GLY A 384 11.92 -0.65 -10.93
N ILE A 385 11.82 0.39 -11.73
CA ILE A 385 12.66 1.57 -11.61
C ILE A 385 12.20 2.34 -10.37
N CYS A 386 13.16 2.74 -9.54
CA CYS A 386 12.87 3.43 -8.27
C CYS A 386 11.96 4.63 -8.47
N GLY A 387 10.81 4.65 -7.79
CA GLY A 387 9.80 5.69 -7.90
C GLY A 387 8.92 5.67 -9.16
N VAL A 388 9.14 4.71 -10.07
CA VAL A 388 8.38 4.57 -11.33
C VAL A 388 7.62 3.24 -11.37
N GLY A 389 8.19 2.15 -10.84
CA GLY A 389 7.61 0.79 -10.96
C GLY A 389 7.89 0.14 -12.31
N GLY A 390 6.98 -0.69 -12.77
CA GLY A 390 6.97 -1.30 -14.11
C GLY A 390 7.78 -2.58 -14.27
N GLY A 391 8.25 -3.15 -13.18
CA GLY A 391 8.84 -4.49 -13.14
C GLY A 391 7.78 -5.58 -12.90
N PRO A 392 8.22 -6.84 -12.84
CA PRO A 392 7.32 -7.95 -12.51
C PRO A 392 6.88 -7.89 -11.05
N GLY A 393 5.62 -8.24 -10.79
CA GLY A 393 5.14 -8.48 -9.44
C GLY A 393 5.72 -9.76 -8.85
N LEU A 394 6.12 -9.72 -7.57
CA LEU A 394 6.64 -10.90 -6.86
C LEU A 394 5.72 -11.33 -5.73
N LEU A 395 5.78 -12.61 -5.41
CA LEU A 395 5.20 -13.22 -4.20
C LEU A 395 6.32 -13.71 -3.28
N TRP A 396 6.27 -13.31 -2.01
CA TRP A 396 7.07 -13.91 -0.95
C TRP A 396 6.16 -14.71 -0.01
N GLU A 397 6.51 -15.97 0.26
CA GLU A 397 5.77 -16.81 1.18
C GLU A 397 6.67 -17.84 1.87
N ASN A 398 6.27 -18.30 3.05
CA ASN A 398 6.88 -19.42 3.78
C ASN A 398 8.39 -19.23 4.12
N GLY A 399 8.89 -17.97 4.16
CA GLY A 399 10.30 -17.68 4.43
C GLY A 399 11.26 -18.06 3.28
N GLY A 400 10.70 -18.36 2.11
CA GLY A 400 11.46 -18.63 0.88
C GLY A 400 11.93 -17.36 0.17
N PRO A 401 12.61 -17.47 -0.97
CA PRO A 401 12.89 -16.32 -1.81
C PRO A 401 11.61 -15.76 -2.43
N SER A 402 11.61 -14.47 -2.78
CA SER A 402 10.54 -13.87 -3.59
C SER A 402 10.56 -14.45 -5.01
N VAL A 403 9.39 -14.72 -5.56
CA VAL A 403 9.21 -15.38 -6.86
C VAL A 403 8.36 -14.53 -7.78
N ASP A 404 8.78 -14.41 -9.04
CA ASP A 404 8.00 -13.73 -10.09
C ASP A 404 6.66 -14.42 -10.30
N LEU A 405 5.57 -13.65 -10.16
CA LEU A 405 4.20 -14.14 -10.33
C LEU A 405 3.97 -14.72 -11.73
N ASN A 406 4.65 -14.22 -12.76
CA ASN A 406 4.58 -14.81 -14.11
C ASN A 406 5.09 -16.25 -14.16
N ALA A 407 6.05 -16.62 -13.31
CA ALA A 407 6.55 -17.99 -13.21
C ALA A 407 5.55 -18.93 -12.50
N LEU A 408 4.67 -18.38 -11.67
CA LEU A 408 3.66 -19.10 -10.90
C LEU A 408 2.32 -19.26 -11.65
N VAL A 409 2.07 -18.44 -12.68
CA VAL A 409 0.87 -18.54 -13.54
C VAL A 409 0.97 -19.79 -14.41
N GLU A 410 -0.16 -20.48 -14.57
CA GLU A 410 -0.25 -21.65 -15.47
C GLU A 410 0.09 -21.27 -16.92
N PRO A 411 0.84 -22.13 -17.65
CA PRO A 411 1.18 -21.91 -19.05
C PRO A 411 -0.06 -21.74 -19.94
N GLY A 412 0.03 -20.84 -20.91
CA GLY A 412 -1.04 -20.62 -21.90
C GLY A 412 -1.71 -19.25 -21.84
N SER A 413 -1.43 -18.46 -20.81
CA SER A 413 -1.79 -17.04 -20.80
C SER A 413 -0.79 -16.26 -21.65
N ASN A 414 -1.30 -15.37 -22.51
CA ASN A 414 -0.51 -14.38 -23.24
C ASN A 414 -0.47 -13.02 -22.51
N ILE A 415 -0.94 -12.96 -21.27
CA ILE A 415 -0.98 -11.75 -20.43
C ILE A 415 0.25 -11.76 -19.54
N THR A 416 0.98 -10.65 -19.55
CA THR A 416 2.10 -10.43 -18.63
C THR A 416 1.61 -9.77 -17.36
N VAL A 417 1.82 -10.42 -16.22
CA VAL A 417 1.51 -9.87 -14.89
C VAL A 417 2.53 -8.78 -14.56
N GLY A 418 2.04 -7.58 -14.28
CA GLY A 418 2.84 -6.41 -13.93
C GLY A 418 2.56 -5.96 -12.49
N ASP A 419 1.94 -4.79 -12.34
CA ASP A 419 1.70 -4.16 -11.04
C ASP A 419 0.82 -5.02 -10.13
N VAL A 420 1.27 -5.25 -8.90
CA VAL A 420 0.50 -5.94 -7.86
C VAL A 420 -0.24 -4.92 -7.00
N ASN A 421 -1.47 -5.24 -6.59
CA ASN A 421 -2.32 -4.31 -5.88
C ASN A 421 -2.70 -4.78 -4.47
N TYR A 422 -3.24 -6.00 -4.33
CA TYR A 422 -3.75 -6.50 -3.05
C TYR A 422 -3.76 -8.02 -3.00
N ILE A 423 -3.57 -8.60 -1.81
CA ILE A 423 -3.70 -10.05 -1.55
C ILE A 423 -4.67 -10.32 -0.40
N ASN A 424 -5.70 -11.14 -0.64
CA ASN A 424 -6.63 -11.52 0.42
C ASN A 424 -6.13 -12.70 1.28
N ASP A 425 -6.85 -13.03 2.36
CA ASP A 425 -6.50 -14.14 3.24
C ASP A 425 -6.65 -15.54 2.62
N ARG A 426 -7.23 -15.63 1.43
CA ARG A 426 -7.27 -16.88 0.66
C ARG A 426 -6.04 -17.05 -0.23
N GLY A 427 -5.20 -16.02 -0.34
CA GLY A 427 -4.05 -15.97 -1.23
C GLY A 427 -4.41 -15.60 -2.66
N GLU A 428 -5.61 -15.10 -2.92
CA GLU A 428 -6.00 -14.53 -4.21
C GLU A 428 -5.38 -13.15 -4.35
N ILE A 429 -4.80 -12.86 -5.53
CA ILE A 429 -4.04 -11.64 -5.77
C ILE A 429 -4.70 -10.82 -6.88
N ALA A 430 -5.01 -9.56 -6.59
CA ALA A 430 -5.42 -8.57 -7.58
C ALA A 430 -4.17 -7.94 -8.21
N VAL A 431 -4.04 -8.03 -9.53
CA VAL A 431 -2.89 -7.52 -10.29
C VAL A 431 -3.36 -6.82 -11.57
N THR A 432 -2.53 -5.93 -12.11
CA THR A 432 -2.74 -5.40 -13.46
C THR A 432 -1.87 -6.17 -14.43
N GLY A 433 -2.47 -6.72 -15.48
CA GLY A 433 -1.78 -7.44 -16.54
C GLY A 433 -1.76 -6.65 -17.84
N THR A 434 -0.73 -6.87 -18.66
CA THR A 434 -0.60 -6.29 -20.00
C THR A 434 -0.89 -7.35 -21.05
N LEU A 435 -1.83 -7.07 -21.94
CA LEU A 435 -2.21 -7.92 -23.06
C LEU A 435 -1.22 -7.78 -24.24
N PRO A 436 -1.20 -8.71 -25.22
CA PRO A 436 -0.29 -8.65 -26.36
C PRO A 436 -0.46 -7.41 -27.25
N ASN A 437 -1.62 -6.78 -27.26
CA ASN A 437 -1.92 -5.53 -27.98
C ASN A 437 -1.50 -4.27 -27.22
N GLY A 438 -1.02 -4.41 -25.97
CA GLY A 438 -0.61 -3.31 -25.11
C GLY A 438 -1.71 -2.81 -24.15
N ASP A 439 -2.94 -3.28 -24.27
CA ASP A 439 -4.02 -2.92 -23.34
C ASP A 439 -3.72 -3.49 -21.93
N ARG A 440 -4.20 -2.79 -20.91
CA ARG A 440 -4.00 -3.18 -19.51
C ARG A 440 -5.31 -3.59 -18.89
N HIS A 441 -5.34 -4.81 -18.35
CA HIS A 441 -6.54 -5.35 -17.72
C HIS A 441 -6.35 -5.62 -16.22
N ALA A 442 -7.42 -5.44 -15.47
CA ALA A 442 -7.54 -5.95 -14.11
C ALA A 442 -7.62 -7.48 -14.15
N ILE A 443 -6.69 -8.13 -13.45
CA ILE A 443 -6.49 -9.57 -13.45
C ILE A 443 -6.65 -10.08 -12.02
N LEU A 444 -7.29 -11.23 -11.87
CA LEU A 444 -7.32 -11.99 -10.63
C LEU A 444 -6.46 -13.25 -10.77
N LEU A 445 -5.50 -13.41 -9.88
CA LEU A 445 -4.75 -14.65 -9.70
C LEU A 445 -5.39 -15.46 -8.57
N VAL A 446 -5.82 -16.68 -8.87
CA VAL A 446 -6.46 -17.59 -7.91
C VAL A 446 -5.53 -18.78 -7.68
N PRO A 447 -5.17 -19.11 -6.40
CA PRO A 447 -4.39 -20.30 -6.12
C PRO A 447 -5.08 -21.56 -6.66
N ASP A 448 -4.38 -22.36 -7.47
CA ASP A 448 -4.95 -23.54 -8.16
C ASP A 448 -4.18 -24.84 -7.92
N GLY A 449 -3.05 -24.79 -7.22
CA GLY A 449 -2.25 -25.97 -6.96
C GLY A 449 -0.99 -25.66 -6.16
N ILE A 450 -0.09 -26.63 -6.14
CA ILE A 450 1.24 -26.51 -5.55
C ILE A 450 2.25 -26.71 -6.67
N CYS A 451 3.28 -25.86 -6.70
CA CYS A 451 4.36 -25.90 -7.66
C CYS A 451 4.97 -27.31 -7.81
N ASP A 452 5.00 -27.82 -9.03
CA ASP A 452 5.63 -29.06 -9.45
C ASP A 452 7.02 -28.80 -10.07
N GLU A 453 7.66 -29.81 -10.65
CA GLU A 453 8.99 -29.71 -11.26
C GLU A 453 9.02 -28.71 -12.44
N ASP A 454 7.97 -28.63 -13.24
CA ASP A 454 7.88 -27.70 -14.35
C ASP A 454 7.73 -26.26 -13.87
N CYS A 455 6.97 -26.03 -12.82
CA CYS A 455 6.85 -24.75 -12.14
C CYS A 455 8.19 -24.34 -11.49
N ASP A 456 8.88 -25.26 -10.78
CA ASP A 456 10.22 -25.03 -10.23
C ASP A 456 11.23 -24.64 -11.32
N ALA A 457 11.13 -25.24 -12.51
CA ALA A 457 11.98 -24.88 -13.66
C ALA A 457 11.68 -23.47 -14.18
N ARG A 458 10.40 -23.04 -14.24
CA ARG A 458 10.02 -21.67 -14.62
C ARG A 458 10.52 -20.65 -13.60
N ILE A 459 10.42 -20.95 -12.31
CA ILE A 459 10.96 -20.10 -11.23
C ILE A 459 12.48 -19.94 -11.41
N ALA A 460 13.21 -21.05 -11.62
CA ALA A 460 14.66 -21.00 -11.84
C ALA A 460 15.04 -20.20 -13.10
N ALA A 461 14.26 -20.32 -14.17
CA ALA A 461 14.44 -19.55 -15.38
C ALA A 461 14.21 -18.05 -15.16
N SER A 462 13.15 -17.64 -14.46
CA SER A 462 12.88 -16.24 -14.15
C SER A 462 13.97 -15.60 -13.27
N GLN A 463 14.56 -16.36 -12.37
CA GLN A 463 15.68 -15.91 -11.52
C GLN A 463 17.02 -15.81 -12.27
N SER A 464 17.15 -16.49 -13.41
CA SER A 464 18.39 -16.47 -14.24
C SER A 464 18.32 -15.49 -15.41
N SER A 465 17.11 -15.07 -15.83
CA SER A 465 16.91 -14.19 -16.99
C SER A 465 16.99 -12.74 -16.52
N ALA A 466 18.14 -12.09 -16.71
CA ALA A 466 18.21 -10.63 -16.61
C ALA A 466 17.44 -10.00 -17.78
N THR A 467 16.15 -9.75 -17.61
CA THR A 467 15.45 -8.78 -18.46
C THR A 467 16.00 -7.41 -18.08
N SER A 468 16.81 -6.81 -18.98
CA SER A 468 17.28 -5.44 -18.77
C SER A 468 16.06 -4.52 -18.57
N ALA A 469 16.07 -3.77 -17.47
CA ALA A 469 15.04 -2.77 -17.22
C ALA A 469 14.84 -1.90 -18.48
N PRO A 470 13.60 -1.68 -18.95
CA PRO A 470 13.32 -0.75 -20.02
C PRO A 470 13.85 0.65 -19.69
N ASN A 471 14.06 1.48 -20.71
CA ASN A 471 14.52 2.84 -20.48
C ASN A 471 13.52 3.61 -19.60
N ALA A 472 13.98 4.17 -18.49
CA ALA A 472 13.19 4.92 -17.52
C ALA A 472 12.27 5.99 -18.18
N ALA A 473 12.74 6.64 -19.24
CA ALA A 473 11.98 7.68 -19.94
C ALA A 473 10.72 7.13 -20.64
N THR A 474 10.75 5.90 -21.17
CA THR A 474 9.59 5.26 -21.79
C THR A 474 8.57 4.84 -20.75
N MET A 475 9.03 4.40 -19.56
CA MET A 475 8.16 3.94 -18.48
C MET A 475 7.50 5.08 -17.71
N ILE A 476 8.17 6.24 -17.58
CA ILE A 476 7.58 7.44 -16.96
C ILE A 476 6.34 7.87 -17.76
N GLN A 477 6.39 7.79 -19.08
CA GLN A 477 5.28 8.16 -19.96
C GLN A 477 4.07 7.23 -19.81
N ASP A 478 4.28 5.95 -19.51
CA ASP A 478 3.21 4.97 -19.29
C ASP A 478 2.60 5.06 -17.85
N ASN A 479 3.38 5.49 -16.86
CA ASN A 479 2.94 5.56 -15.46
C ASN A 479 2.25 6.88 -15.09
N GLU A 480 2.46 7.99 -15.83
CA GLU A 480 1.68 9.23 -15.65
C GLU A 480 0.18 9.04 -15.96
N THR A 481 -0.18 7.85 -16.38
CA THR A 481 -1.38 7.67 -17.16
C THR A 481 -2.65 7.51 -16.34
N ARG A 482 -2.65 7.22 -15.02
CA ARG A 482 -3.93 6.92 -14.34
C ARG A 482 -3.96 7.36 -12.89
N VAL A 483 -3.92 8.65 -12.71
CA VAL A 483 -3.97 9.29 -11.41
C VAL A 483 -5.40 9.70 -11.12
N SER A 484 -5.98 9.26 -9.99
CA SER A 484 -7.30 9.69 -9.55
C SER A 484 -7.37 11.22 -9.40
N PRO A 485 -8.55 11.86 -9.44
CA PRO A 485 -8.70 13.30 -9.17
C PRO A 485 -8.04 13.72 -7.86
N ALA A 486 -8.18 12.91 -6.81
CA ALA A 486 -7.50 13.13 -5.54
C ALA A 486 -5.98 13.14 -5.67
N SER A 487 -5.42 12.23 -6.46
CA SER A 487 -3.98 12.17 -6.70
C SER A 487 -3.49 13.33 -7.56
N ARG A 488 -4.25 13.76 -8.58
CA ARG A 488 -3.93 14.96 -9.37
C ARG A 488 -3.92 16.22 -8.52
N LEU A 489 -4.92 16.37 -7.66
CA LEU A 489 -4.98 17.50 -6.72
C LEU A 489 -3.80 17.46 -5.74
N ARG A 490 -3.49 16.29 -5.18
CA ARG A 490 -2.32 16.07 -4.32
C ARG A 490 -0.99 16.37 -5.02
N ASN A 491 -0.82 15.92 -6.25
CA ASN A 491 0.39 16.20 -7.03
C ASN A 491 0.57 17.68 -7.28
N ARG A 492 -0.52 18.44 -7.57
CA ARG A 492 -0.46 19.91 -7.64
C ARG A 492 -0.04 20.54 -6.33
N PHE A 493 -0.55 20.04 -5.21
CA PHE A 493 -0.17 20.50 -3.88
C PHE A 493 1.29 20.19 -3.57
N ALA A 494 1.74 18.96 -3.80
CA ALA A 494 3.12 18.53 -3.59
C ALA A 494 4.12 19.35 -4.42
N GLN A 495 3.80 19.62 -5.69
CA GLN A 495 4.59 20.49 -6.56
C GLN A 495 4.64 21.93 -6.05
N ARG A 496 3.53 22.45 -5.52
CA ARG A 496 3.44 23.84 -5.00
C ARG A 496 4.27 24.02 -3.73
N TYR A 497 4.31 23.01 -2.86
CA TYR A 497 4.94 23.12 -1.53
C TYR A 497 6.22 22.28 -1.38
N HIS A 498 6.73 21.67 -2.46
CA HIS A 498 7.97 20.87 -2.45
C HIS A 498 8.00 19.83 -1.32
N MET A 499 6.91 19.06 -1.15
CA MET A 499 6.80 18.06 -0.10
C MET A 499 7.95 17.05 -0.16
N PRO A 500 8.68 16.80 0.95
CA PRO A 500 9.75 15.81 0.97
C PRO A 500 9.22 14.41 0.63
N GLY A 501 9.89 13.71 -0.29
CA GLY A 501 9.55 12.34 -0.70
C GLY A 501 8.64 12.21 -1.91
N GLN A 502 8.10 13.29 -2.47
CA GLN A 502 7.64 13.29 -3.84
C GLN A 502 8.77 13.82 -4.72
N MET A 503 9.45 12.95 -5.45
CA MET A 503 10.36 13.39 -6.49
C MET A 503 9.52 14.12 -7.54
N ALA A 504 9.84 15.41 -7.77
CA ALA A 504 9.42 16.06 -9.00
C ALA A 504 9.90 15.16 -10.16
N PRO A 505 9.10 14.93 -11.20
CA PRO A 505 9.64 14.33 -12.42
C PRO A 505 10.84 15.19 -12.81
N ASN A 506 12.00 14.56 -12.95
CA ASN A 506 13.22 15.24 -13.37
C ASN A 506 12.93 15.94 -14.70
N ASN A 507 13.03 17.28 -14.71
CA ASN A 507 13.11 18.07 -15.95
C ASN A 507 14.34 17.68 -16.76
#